data_f54920ca714b1a478158fbd942a2ed7c
#
_entry.id   f54920ca714b1a478158fbd942a2ed7c
#
_cell.length_a   1.000
_cell.length_b   1.000
_cell.length_c   1.000
_cell.angle_alpha   90.00
_cell.angle_beta   90.00
_cell.angle_gamma   90.00
#
_symmetry.space_group_name_H-M   'P 1'
#
loop_
_entity.id
_entity.type
_entity.pdbx_description
1 polymer ?
#
loop_
_entity_poly.entity_id
_entity_poly.type
_entity_poly.pdbx_seq_one_letter_code
_entity_poly.pdbx_strand_id
1 'polypeptide(L)'
;MLILIWMIRWSTQAASAGFDKPITAGDTWESSVILDAQKGTSVQVYCSTFFDENDDSGAAKEFVTGFKEWLNADSQKLTNNGGNDIVAAVSALGYDGYMVALEAIKAAGSTDGTAIRDALYGVNYDGVTGNITFDQTTGDANKDMAYIKKAADGAFEFVKTQSVEG
;
A
#
# COMPACT_ATOMS: atom_id res chain seq x y z
N MET A 1 -8.68 13.66 4.48
CA MET A 1 -8.24 15.03 4.12
C MET A 1 -7.45 15.72 5.24
N LEU A 2 -7.85 15.71 6.51
CA LEU A 2 -7.07 16.34 7.60
C LEU A 2 -5.68 15.71 7.82
N ILE A 3 -5.54 14.40 7.79
CA ILE A 3 -4.26 13.69 8.02
C ILE A 3 -3.21 14.09 6.97
N LEU A 4 -3.59 14.16 5.69
CA LEU A 4 -2.67 14.56 4.61
C LEU A 4 -2.12 15.99 4.80
N ILE A 5 -2.94 16.93 5.26
CA ILE A 5 -2.51 18.31 5.50
C ILE A 5 -1.46 18.38 6.62
N TRP A 6 -1.57 17.54 7.64
CA TRP A 6 -0.57 17.44 8.70
C TRP A 6 0.75 16.86 8.17
N MET A 7 0.70 15.84 7.31
CA MET A 7 1.88 15.21 6.71
C MET A 7 2.71 16.19 5.87
N ILE A 8 2.06 17.02 5.03
CA ILE A 8 2.72 18.07 4.25
C ILE A 8 3.45 19.06 5.16
N ARG A 9 2.80 19.47 6.24
CA ARG A 9 3.38 20.42 7.19
C ARG A 9 4.63 19.90 7.88
N TRP A 10 4.70 18.59 8.16
CA TRP A 10 5.84 17.99 8.84
C TRP A 10 7.11 18.05 8.00
N SER A 11 7.07 17.64 6.74
CA SER A 11 8.27 17.64 5.87
C SER A 11 8.76 19.06 5.57
N THR A 12 7.85 19.98 5.27
CA THR A 12 8.20 21.41 5.04
C THR A 12 8.68 22.12 6.29
N GLN A 13 8.10 21.84 7.44
CA GLN A 13 8.54 22.41 8.72
C GLN A 13 9.87 21.83 9.17
N ALA A 14 10.10 20.54 9.00
CA ALA A 14 11.37 19.90 9.27
C ALA A 14 12.50 20.54 8.44
N ALA A 15 12.28 20.70 7.13
CA ALA A 15 13.21 21.40 6.26
C ALA A 15 13.48 22.84 6.71
N SER A 16 12.44 23.59 7.05
CA SER A 16 12.55 25.00 7.51
C SER A 16 13.26 25.12 8.86
N ALA A 17 13.18 24.08 9.70
CA ALA A 17 13.86 24.00 10.99
C ALA A 17 15.32 23.49 10.87
N GLY A 18 15.80 23.22 9.65
CA GLY A 18 17.15 22.71 9.41
C GLY A 18 17.32 21.24 9.82
N PHE A 19 16.22 20.46 9.86
CA PHE A 19 16.28 19.04 10.16
C PHE A 19 16.97 18.29 9.00
N ASP A 20 18.02 17.56 9.30
CA ASP A 20 18.91 16.91 8.32
C ASP A 20 18.88 15.38 8.34
N LYS A 21 17.99 14.79 9.14
CA LYS A 21 17.86 13.34 9.26
C LYS A 21 16.74 12.81 8.38
N PRO A 22 16.80 11.52 7.97
CA PRO A 22 15.70 10.89 7.27
C PRO A 22 14.44 10.83 8.13
N ILE A 23 13.29 11.03 7.49
CA ILE A 23 11.96 10.78 8.07
C ILE A 23 11.47 9.44 7.52
N THR A 24 10.99 8.57 8.39
CA THR A 24 10.37 7.30 8.02
C THR A 24 8.91 7.28 8.43
N ALA A 25 8.05 6.72 7.58
CA ALA A 25 6.62 6.65 7.81
C ALA A 25 6.03 5.34 7.29
N GLY A 26 4.76 5.09 7.58
CA GLY A 26 4.01 3.97 7.04
C GLY A 26 3.51 4.24 5.61
N ASP A 27 2.77 3.28 5.08
CA ASP A 27 2.25 3.21 3.72
C ASP A 27 1.37 4.41 3.31
N THR A 28 0.66 5.00 4.26
CA THR A 28 -0.17 6.20 4.03
C THR A 28 0.62 7.41 3.51
N TRP A 29 1.96 7.40 3.63
CA TRP A 29 2.82 8.43 3.07
C TRP A 29 3.18 8.18 1.60
N GLU A 30 2.88 7.04 1.04
CA GLU A 30 3.04 6.76 -0.38
C GLU A 30 1.97 7.49 -1.20
N SER A 31 2.16 8.79 -1.39
CA SER A 31 1.22 9.65 -2.12
C SER A 31 1.91 10.79 -2.85
N SER A 32 1.29 11.25 -3.95
CA SER A 32 1.76 12.41 -4.72
C SER A 32 1.87 13.68 -3.86
N VAL A 33 1.06 13.80 -2.84
CA VAL A 33 1.06 14.93 -1.90
C VAL A 33 2.39 15.02 -1.12
N ILE A 34 2.95 13.88 -0.72
CA ILE A 34 4.26 13.81 -0.05
C ILE A 34 5.37 14.13 -1.04
N LEU A 35 5.30 13.62 -2.27
CA LEU A 35 6.26 13.95 -3.32
C LEU A 35 6.29 15.45 -3.61
N ASP A 36 5.11 16.09 -3.69
CA ASP A 36 5.01 17.54 -3.90
C ASP A 36 5.56 18.33 -2.72
N ALA A 37 5.30 17.89 -1.50
CA ALA A 37 5.79 18.54 -0.28
C ALA A 37 7.32 18.46 -0.12
N GLN A 38 7.95 17.50 -0.76
CA GLN A 38 9.41 17.32 -0.76
C GLN A 38 10.14 18.15 -1.79
N LYS A 39 9.46 18.63 -2.83
CA LYS A 39 10.09 19.43 -3.89
C LYS A 39 10.84 20.62 -3.31
N GLY A 40 12.14 20.69 -3.61
CA GLY A 40 13.01 21.77 -3.14
C GLY A 40 13.44 21.68 -1.66
N THR A 41 13.18 20.57 -0.98
CA THR A 41 13.68 20.33 0.38
C THR A 41 14.87 19.36 0.37
N SER A 42 15.72 19.43 1.42
CA SER A 42 16.83 18.48 1.62
C SER A 42 16.44 17.28 2.49
N VAL A 43 15.23 17.26 3.02
CA VAL A 43 14.77 16.18 3.89
C VAL A 43 14.50 14.92 3.08
N GLN A 44 15.09 13.81 3.48
CA GLN A 44 14.83 12.51 2.88
C GLN A 44 13.63 11.85 3.55
N VAL A 45 12.65 11.41 2.77
CA VAL A 45 11.48 10.69 3.27
C VAL A 45 11.47 9.27 2.74
N TYR A 46 11.26 8.34 3.64
CA TYR A 46 11.08 6.92 3.36
C TYR A 46 9.72 6.47 3.86
N CYS A 47 9.11 5.52 3.18
CA CYS A 47 7.92 4.83 3.68
C CYS A 47 8.10 3.30 3.61
N SER A 48 7.44 2.61 4.53
CA SER A 48 7.25 1.17 4.44
C SER A 48 5.90 0.88 3.82
N THR A 49 5.87 -0.04 2.87
CA THR A 49 4.66 -0.44 2.15
C THR A 49 4.69 -1.93 1.88
N PHE A 50 3.62 -2.50 1.33
CA PHE A 50 3.52 -3.93 1.02
C PHE A 50 3.33 -4.17 -0.48
N PHE A 51 3.54 -3.16 -1.32
CA PHE A 51 3.35 -3.26 -2.76
C PHE A 51 4.25 -2.29 -3.52
N ASP A 52 4.70 -2.71 -4.69
CA ASP A 52 5.37 -1.85 -5.66
C ASP A 52 4.71 -2.02 -7.04
N GLU A 53 4.21 -0.94 -7.63
CA GLU A 53 3.60 -0.97 -8.96
C GLU A 53 4.59 -1.31 -10.08
N ASN A 54 5.90 -1.25 -9.80
CA ASN A 54 6.96 -1.64 -10.71
C ASN A 54 7.39 -3.10 -10.51
N ASP A 55 6.76 -3.84 -9.60
CA ASP A 55 6.97 -5.27 -9.48
C ASP A 55 6.40 -5.97 -10.71
N ASP A 56 7.30 -6.56 -11.51
CA ASP A 56 7.00 -7.20 -12.78
C ASP A 56 6.80 -8.73 -12.63
N SER A 57 6.69 -9.21 -11.41
CA SER A 57 6.46 -10.60 -11.08
C SER A 57 4.96 -10.97 -11.05
N GLY A 58 4.61 -12.10 -11.67
CA GLY A 58 3.37 -12.84 -11.49
C GLY A 58 2.09 -12.02 -11.36
N ALA A 59 1.36 -12.23 -10.27
CA ALA A 59 0.06 -11.62 -10.01
C ALA A 59 0.11 -10.08 -9.84
N ALA A 60 1.23 -9.54 -9.35
CA ALA A 60 1.40 -8.08 -9.20
C ALA A 60 1.36 -7.39 -10.57
N LYS A 61 2.09 -7.93 -11.56
CA LYS A 61 2.11 -7.39 -12.91
C LYS A 61 0.74 -7.43 -13.60
N GLU A 62 0.04 -8.56 -13.47
CA GLU A 62 -1.30 -8.71 -14.05
C GLU A 62 -2.29 -7.72 -13.42
N PHE A 63 -2.25 -7.58 -12.09
CA PHE A 63 -3.07 -6.62 -11.36
C PHE A 63 -2.78 -5.18 -11.81
N VAL A 64 -1.53 -4.75 -11.85
CA VAL A 64 -1.14 -3.39 -12.27
C VAL A 64 -1.63 -3.10 -13.67
N THR A 65 -1.43 -4.03 -14.61
CA THR A 65 -1.86 -3.89 -16.00
C THR A 65 -3.37 -3.71 -16.08
N GLY A 66 -4.13 -4.61 -15.49
CA GLY A 66 -5.59 -4.56 -15.51
C GLY A 66 -6.16 -3.35 -14.78
N PHE A 67 -5.56 -2.94 -13.66
CA PHE A 67 -6.00 -1.78 -12.91
C PHE A 67 -5.76 -0.47 -13.70
N LYS A 68 -4.60 -0.33 -14.36
CA LYS A 68 -4.30 0.82 -15.22
C LYS A 68 -5.22 0.88 -16.44
N GLU A 69 -5.49 -0.25 -17.07
CA GLU A 69 -6.48 -0.34 -18.16
C GLU A 69 -7.87 0.11 -17.68
N TRP A 70 -8.31 -0.37 -16.51
CA TRP A 70 -9.60 0.00 -15.93
C TRP A 70 -9.68 1.49 -15.59
N LEU A 71 -8.61 2.10 -15.06
CA LEU A 71 -8.54 3.53 -14.79
C LEU A 71 -8.60 4.36 -16.07
N ASN A 72 -7.82 3.99 -17.08
CA ASN A 72 -7.69 4.73 -18.33
C ASN A 72 -8.93 4.61 -19.25
N ALA A 73 -9.82 3.66 -18.96
CA ALA A 73 -11.07 3.51 -19.71
C ALA A 73 -12.10 4.61 -19.41
N ASP A 74 -11.93 5.42 -18.36
CA ASP A 74 -12.89 6.43 -17.93
C ASP A 74 -12.17 7.59 -17.20
N SER A 75 -12.33 8.80 -17.74
CA SER A 75 -11.73 10.02 -17.18
C SER A 75 -12.17 10.33 -15.74
N GLN A 76 -13.38 9.90 -15.35
CA GLN A 76 -13.85 10.07 -13.97
C GLN A 76 -13.09 9.18 -13.02
N LYS A 77 -12.73 7.96 -13.44
CA LYS A 77 -11.88 7.05 -12.64
C LYS A 77 -10.50 7.63 -12.41
N LEU A 78 -9.86 8.16 -13.47
CA LEU A 78 -8.59 8.86 -13.35
C LEU A 78 -8.69 10.07 -12.40
N THR A 79 -9.73 10.87 -12.53
CA THR A 79 -9.96 12.02 -11.63
C THR A 79 -10.07 11.56 -10.18
N ASN A 80 -10.81 10.48 -9.93
CA ASN A 80 -10.96 9.91 -8.59
C ASN A 80 -9.64 9.33 -8.04
N ASN A 81 -8.74 8.89 -8.93
CA ASN A 81 -7.39 8.39 -8.60
C ASN A 81 -6.34 9.51 -8.53
N GLY A 82 -6.74 10.76 -8.35
CA GLY A 82 -5.82 11.89 -8.24
C GLY A 82 -5.31 12.42 -9.59
N GLY A 83 -5.99 12.11 -10.70
CA GLY A 83 -5.68 12.60 -12.04
C GLY A 83 -4.55 11.84 -12.76
N ASN A 84 -4.16 10.68 -12.27
CA ASN A 84 -3.13 9.82 -12.83
C ASN A 84 -3.50 8.33 -12.70
N ASP A 85 -2.70 7.44 -13.28
CA ASP A 85 -2.92 6.00 -13.24
C ASP A 85 -1.94 5.25 -12.32
N ILE A 86 -1.36 5.94 -11.36
CA ILE A 86 -0.51 5.33 -10.32
C ILE A 86 -1.32 4.32 -9.52
N VAL A 87 -0.75 3.14 -9.32
CA VAL A 87 -1.36 2.07 -8.52
C VAL A 87 -0.78 2.13 -7.11
N ALA A 88 -1.50 2.79 -6.22
CA ALA A 88 -1.09 2.89 -4.82
C ALA A 88 -1.20 1.55 -4.08
N ALA A 89 -0.34 1.33 -3.08
CA ALA A 89 -0.35 0.11 -2.26
C ALA A 89 -1.73 -0.18 -1.64
N VAL A 90 -2.48 0.85 -1.26
CA VAL A 90 -3.84 0.68 -0.71
C VAL A 90 -4.84 0.09 -1.71
N SER A 91 -4.62 0.29 -3.02
CA SER A 91 -5.46 -0.32 -4.06
C SER A 91 -5.19 -1.83 -4.17
N ALA A 92 -3.92 -2.23 -4.12
CA ALA A 92 -3.51 -3.62 -4.12
C ALA A 92 -3.96 -4.35 -2.84
N LEU A 93 -3.78 -3.72 -1.67
CA LEU A 93 -4.27 -4.26 -0.39
C LEU A 93 -5.80 -4.39 -0.36
N GLY A 94 -6.53 -3.43 -0.94
CA GLY A 94 -7.98 -3.50 -1.06
C GLY A 94 -8.45 -4.64 -1.96
N TYR A 95 -7.74 -4.89 -3.06
CA TYR A 95 -7.97 -6.03 -3.94
C TYR A 95 -7.76 -7.35 -3.21
N ASP A 96 -6.61 -7.51 -2.55
CA ASP A 96 -6.30 -8.72 -1.78
C ASP A 96 -7.31 -8.92 -0.63
N GLY A 97 -7.69 -7.85 0.07
CA GLY A 97 -8.71 -7.92 1.12
C GLY A 97 -10.06 -8.44 0.61
N TYR A 98 -10.47 -8.00 -0.59
CA TYR A 98 -11.68 -8.52 -1.24
C TYR A 98 -11.53 -10.01 -1.58
N MET A 99 -10.41 -10.42 -2.15
CA MET A 99 -10.17 -11.81 -2.54
C MET A 99 -10.08 -12.73 -1.33
N VAL A 100 -9.41 -12.31 -0.27
CA VAL A 100 -9.35 -13.03 1.01
C VAL A 100 -10.74 -13.21 1.61
N ALA A 101 -11.57 -12.15 1.60
CA ALA A 101 -12.96 -12.25 2.09
C ALA A 101 -13.77 -13.25 1.25
N LEU A 102 -13.58 -13.27 -0.06
CA LEU A 102 -14.25 -14.19 -0.97
C LEU A 102 -13.84 -15.65 -0.70
N GLU A 103 -12.55 -15.90 -0.48
CA GLU A 103 -12.05 -17.24 -0.12
C GLU A 103 -12.62 -17.70 1.24
N ALA A 104 -12.68 -16.80 2.23
CA ALA A 104 -13.26 -17.12 3.53
C ALA A 104 -14.77 -17.44 3.43
N ILE A 105 -15.54 -16.70 2.62
CA ILE A 105 -16.96 -16.99 2.37
C ILE A 105 -17.15 -18.36 1.70
N LYS A 106 -16.32 -18.67 0.70
CA LYS A 106 -16.33 -19.98 0.04
C LYS A 106 -16.02 -21.11 1.00
N ALA A 107 -14.98 -20.94 1.85
CA ALA A 107 -14.58 -21.91 2.84
C ALA A 107 -15.63 -22.12 3.92
N ALA A 108 -16.28 -21.05 4.36
CA ALA A 108 -17.38 -21.10 5.33
C ALA A 108 -18.64 -21.79 4.77
N GLY A 109 -18.85 -21.77 3.46
CA GLY A 109 -20.09 -22.23 2.82
C GLY A 109 -21.35 -21.51 3.33
N SER A 110 -21.20 -20.31 3.89
CA SER A 110 -22.23 -19.56 4.60
C SER A 110 -21.99 -18.06 4.47
N THR A 111 -23.04 -17.27 4.63
CA THR A 111 -22.98 -15.80 4.76
C THR A 111 -23.06 -15.36 6.24
N ASP A 112 -23.04 -16.30 7.19
CA ASP A 112 -22.97 -15.99 8.61
C ASP A 112 -21.60 -15.41 8.98
N GLY A 113 -21.60 -14.24 9.64
CA GLY A 113 -20.37 -13.52 9.95
C GLY A 113 -19.42 -14.29 10.88
N THR A 114 -19.95 -15.09 11.80
CA THR A 114 -19.13 -15.92 12.70
C THR A 114 -18.47 -17.05 11.93
N ALA A 115 -19.21 -17.73 11.04
CA ALA A 115 -18.66 -18.78 10.21
C ALA A 115 -17.58 -18.26 9.27
N ILE A 116 -17.77 -17.07 8.67
CA ILE A 116 -16.79 -16.43 7.80
C ILE A 116 -15.52 -16.05 8.59
N ARG A 117 -15.67 -15.45 9.80
CA ARG A 117 -14.56 -15.13 10.68
C ARG A 117 -13.74 -16.39 11.03
N ASP A 118 -14.41 -17.47 11.38
CA ASP A 118 -13.72 -18.70 11.77
C ASP A 118 -13.00 -19.35 10.58
N ALA A 119 -13.57 -19.23 9.39
CA ALA A 119 -12.95 -19.67 8.14
C ALA A 119 -11.69 -18.85 7.75
N LEU A 120 -11.64 -17.54 8.12
CA LEU A 120 -10.47 -16.68 7.83
C LEU A 120 -9.18 -17.24 8.43
N TYR A 121 -9.23 -17.90 9.58
CA TYR A 121 -8.05 -18.50 10.21
C TYR A 121 -7.43 -19.65 9.41
N GLY A 122 -8.18 -20.22 8.48
CA GLY A 122 -7.69 -21.26 7.56
C GLY A 122 -7.25 -20.72 6.19
N VAL A 123 -7.43 -19.42 5.93
CA VAL A 123 -7.05 -18.83 4.65
C VAL A 123 -5.52 -18.76 4.53
N ASN A 124 -5.02 -19.20 3.39
CA ASN A 124 -3.66 -19.01 2.94
C ASN A 124 -3.76 -18.56 1.47
N TYR A 125 -3.62 -17.26 1.25
CA TYR A 125 -3.88 -16.64 -0.04
C TYR A 125 -2.62 -15.99 -0.60
N ASP A 126 -2.22 -16.40 -1.81
CA ASP A 126 -1.13 -15.77 -2.55
C ASP A 126 -1.70 -14.57 -3.32
N GLY A 127 -1.65 -13.42 -2.69
CA GLY A 127 -2.17 -12.15 -3.21
C GLY A 127 -1.16 -11.36 -4.05
N VAL A 128 -1.63 -10.23 -4.56
CA VAL A 128 -0.79 -9.29 -5.30
C VAL A 128 0.17 -8.52 -4.38
N THR A 129 -0.11 -8.51 -3.09
CA THR A 129 0.76 -7.94 -2.06
C THR A 129 1.57 -9.01 -1.30
N GLY A 130 1.73 -10.20 -1.88
CA GLY A 130 2.38 -11.36 -1.27
C GLY A 130 1.42 -12.28 -0.53
N ASN A 131 1.97 -13.31 0.12
CA ASN A 131 1.18 -14.30 0.84
C ASN A 131 0.47 -13.68 2.06
N ILE A 132 -0.78 -14.08 2.29
CA ILE A 132 -1.63 -13.60 3.37
C ILE A 132 -2.17 -14.79 4.17
N THR A 133 -1.82 -14.84 5.44
CA THR A 133 -2.38 -15.73 6.46
C THR A 133 -2.79 -14.90 7.67
N PHE A 134 -3.47 -15.51 8.65
CA PHE A 134 -3.95 -14.79 9.83
C PHE A 134 -3.45 -15.45 11.12
N ASP A 135 -2.99 -14.62 12.06
CA ASP A 135 -2.69 -15.05 13.41
C ASP A 135 -4.00 -15.40 14.15
N GLN A 136 -4.07 -16.61 14.69
CA GLN A 136 -5.29 -17.11 15.34
C GLN A 136 -5.55 -16.48 16.72
N THR A 137 -4.57 -15.80 17.29
CA THR A 137 -4.67 -15.18 18.61
C THR A 137 -5.10 -13.74 18.51
N THR A 138 -4.50 -12.99 17.57
CA THR A 138 -4.75 -11.55 17.40
C THR A 138 -5.74 -11.25 16.27
N GLY A 139 -5.84 -12.12 15.27
CA GLY A 139 -6.61 -11.90 14.07
C GLY A 139 -5.89 -11.03 13.03
N ASP A 140 -4.64 -10.68 13.28
CA ASP A 140 -3.84 -9.85 12.38
C ASP A 140 -3.40 -10.66 11.15
N ALA A 141 -3.30 -9.99 10.01
CA ALA A 141 -2.71 -10.57 8.82
C ALA A 141 -1.19 -10.66 8.97
N ASN A 142 -0.63 -11.85 8.73
CA ASN A 142 0.81 -12.06 8.70
C ASN A 142 1.38 -11.60 7.36
N LYS A 143 2.42 -10.82 7.42
CA LYS A 143 3.23 -10.37 6.27
C LYS A 143 4.70 -10.56 6.60
N ASP A 144 5.40 -11.29 5.74
CA ASP A 144 6.81 -11.64 5.99
C ASP A 144 7.77 -10.51 5.62
N MET A 145 7.38 -9.68 4.66
CA MET A 145 8.25 -8.65 4.07
C MET A 145 7.51 -7.34 3.92
N ALA A 146 8.22 -6.25 4.16
CA ALA A 146 7.82 -4.90 3.79
C ALA A 146 8.77 -4.37 2.70
N TYR A 147 8.26 -3.54 1.81
CA TYR A 147 9.03 -2.76 0.86
C TYR A 147 9.38 -1.41 1.48
N ILE A 148 10.64 -1.03 1.43
CA ILE A 148 11.08 0.32 1.79
C ILE A 148 11.22 1.11 0.50
N LYS A 149 10.50 2.21 0.41
CA LYS A 149 10.55 3.15 -0.69
C LYS A 149 11.04 4.51 -0.21
N LYS A 150 11.71 5.23 -1.10
CA LYS A 150 12.20 6.60 -0.88
C LYS A 150 11.43 7.55 -1.80
N ALA A 151 10.95 8.65 -1.26
CA ALA A 151 10.44 9.73 -2.07
C ALA A 151 11.59 10.39 -2.84
N ALA A 152 11.49 10.42 -4.15
CA ALA A 152 12.44 11.04 -5.08
C ALA A 152 11.69 12.00 -6.01
N ASP A 153 12.36 12.55 -7.01
CA ASP A 153 11.81 13.58 -7.90
C ASP A 153 10.56 13.10 -8.68
N GLY A 154 9.40 13.23 -8.03
CA GLY A 154 8.10 12.94 -8.62
C GLY A 154 7.62 11.48 -8.50
N ALA A 155 8.37 10.58 -7.85
CA ALA A 155 7.99 9.19 -7.65
C ALA A 155 8.49 8.63 -6.31
N PHE A 156 7.96 7.48 -5.91
CA PHE A 156 8.53 6.67 -4.84
C PHE A 156 9.41 5.59 -5.48
N GLU A 157 10.68 5.60 -5.17
CA GLU A 157 11.65 4.63 -5.67
C GLU A 157 11.83 3.48 -4.67
N PHE A 158 11.81 2.26 -5.17
CA PHE A 158 12.12 1.07 -4.37
C PHE A 158 13.57 1.12 -3.89
N VAL A 159 13.78 0.87 -2.60
CA VAL A 159 15.11 0.84 -1.99
C VAL A 159 15.52 -0.59 -1.66
N LYS A 160 14.67 -1.30 -0.92
CA LYS A 160 14.90 -2.70 -0.51
C LYS A 160 13.64 -3.33 0.03
N THR A 161 13.65 -4.65 0.10
CA THR A 161 12.76 -5.40 1.00
C THR A 161 13.35 -5.45 2.40
N GLN A 162 12.47 -5.51 3.40
CA GLN A 162 12.84 -5.65 4.80
C GLN A 162 11.98 -6.73 5.43
N SER A 163 12.60 -7.75 6.03
CA SER A 163 11.86 -8.70 6.84
C SER A 163 11.20 -7.98 8.02
N VAL A 164 9.97 -8.37 8.34
CA VAL A 164 9.24 -7.87 9.52
C VAL A 164 9.51 -8.73 10.76
N GLU A 165 10.15 -9.88 10.60
CA GLU A 165 10.71 -10.63 11.72
C GLU A 165 12.00 -9.95 12.19
N GLY A 166 12.03 -9.56 13.46
CA GLY A 166 13.15 -8.89 14.10
C GLY A 166 14.32 -9.82 14.38
#